data_83b6d316306bcc9308dec96e4a2add0b
#
_entry.id   83b6d316306bcc9308dec96e4a2add0b
#
_cell.length_a   1.000
_cell.length_b   1.000
_cell.length_c   1.000
_cell.angle_alpha   90.00
_cell.angle_beta   90.00
_cell.angle_gamma   90.00
#
_symmetry.space_group_name_H-M   'P 1'
#
loop_
_entity.id
_entity.type
_entity.pdbx_description
1 polymer ?
#
loop_
_entity_poly.entity_id
_entity_poly.type
_entity_poly.pdbx_seq_one_letter_code
_entity_poly.pdbx_strand_id
1 'polypeptide(L)'
;RAAGLQTVVNSTQPDGKVNISIRGGENPIYVVDGIVMPGDAISTNGGETGLPSNVNRSGLAGLNPADIESVEILKDASAAIYGIGAANGVILITPKKGKEGSPSISYDGSYSFVRNYPYLDALNSQQYMELANVFNKENYLYNKKQYPYGPAPYDGKWSPLFSETDRLNVLDTNWKDYVLKSGYITKHNLTISGGTSKIRYYLGGSYLDQEGTVLNSGMTKYTFRGNIGVDLFPFLNFTSAFNANQKTYSNCMVGTDTGNRGDVAGSALTSALLYPPYLPLTQDDGTYTIFRSIPNPKAMEDIADKTKENEYNLNFTAHLKLYKDILSVKGVYGMNQESMRRSIFIPSDVYFSRMYKSRGNIQSERRLTQTLEAMLTFSKYMFNTVQIDALAGIGKYLESYKGYGISYEDVHDAINEHDISSAKGKFYPTSHTAKNEKRSQFFKAGFDILDKYVITATLRRDGTDKFFPGNKYALFPSVSGAWKISNENFLKSISWINLLKLRASWGKTGQDNLGSSLYGSYAPNNFKVNFSDNSIINIPYVSMRAN
;
A
#
# COMPACT_ATOMS: atom_id res chain seq x y z
N ARG A 1 11.05 6.16 -18.48
CA ARG A 1 9.82 5.35 -18.55
C ARG A 1 10.18 3.96 -19.04
N ALA A 2 9.76 2.89 -18.34
CA ALA A 2 9.94 1.52 -18.81
C ALA A 2 8.73 1.13 -19.69
N ALA A 3 8.96 0.63 -20.90
CA ALA A 3 7.88 0.20 -21.79
C ALA A 3 7.04 -0.92 -21.14
N GLY A 4 5.71 -0.83 -21.22
CA GLY A 4 4.78 -1.79 -20.65
C GLY A 4 4.60 -1.68 -19.11
N LEU A 5 5.06 -0.59 -18.50
CA LEU A 5 4.79 -0.25 -17.11
C LEU A 5 3.70 0.84 -17.06
N GLN A 6 2.67 0.59 -16.28
CA GLN A 6 1.62 1.56 -15.97
C GLN A 6 1.56 1.78 -14.46
N THR A 7 1.38 3.01 -14.04
CA THR A 7 1.24 3.39 -12.64
C THR A 7 -0.06 4.17 -12.44
N VAL A 8 -0.82 3.80 -11.42
CA VAL A 8 -2.07 4.47 -11.03
C VAL A 8 -1.95 4.87 -9.57
N VAL A 9 -2.09 6.15 -9.30
CA VAL A 9 -2.10 6.70 -7.94
C VAL A 9 -3.54 6.61 -7.41
N ASN A 10 -3.76 5.80 -6.40
CA ASN A 10 -5.11 5.61 -5.82
C ASN A 10 -5.44 6.63 -4.74
N SER A 11 -4.43 7.21 -4.12
CA SER A 11 -4.60 8.21 -3.07
C SER A 11 -3.49 9.24 -3.15
N THR A 12 -3.84 10.51 -2.99
CA THR A 12 -2.89 11.63 -2.90
C THR A 12 -2.40 11.88 -1.47
N GLN A 13 -2.86 11.08 -0.51
CA GLN A 13 -2.33 11.15 0.86
C GLN A 13 -0.86 10.71 0.92
N PRO A 14 -0.10 11.18 1.93
CA PRO A 14 1.29 10.80 2.11
C PRO A 14 1.48 9.27 2.09
N ASP A 15 2.46 8.79 1.33
CA ASP A 15 2.76 7.36 1.09
C ASP A 15 1.56 6.53 0.57
N GLY A 16 0.53 7.18 0.01
CA GLY A 16 -0.61 6.50 -0.63
C GLY A 16 -0.13 5.49 -1.67
N LYS A 17 -0.79 4.33 -1.72
CA LYS A 17 -0.40 3.23 -2.61
C LYS A 17 -0.46 3.68 -4.07
N VAL A 18 0.64 3.45 -4.78
CA VAL A 18 0.71 3.53 -6.23
C VAL A 18 0.60 2.12 -6.79
N ASN A 19 -0.49 1.82 -7.47
CA ASN A 19 -0.64 0.55 -8.16
C ASN A 19 0.27 0.52 -9.39
N ILE A 20 1.09 -0.51 -9.44
CA ILE A 20 1.98 -0.75 -10.57
C ILE A 20 1.46 -1.96 -11.34
N SER A 21 1.25 -1.79 -12.65
CA SER A 21 0.88 -2.86 -13.56
C SER A 21 2.00 -3.07 -14.59
N ILE A 22 2.36 -4.33 -14.81
CA ILE A 22 3.35 -4.73 -15.82
C ILE A 22 2.62 -5.51 -16.90
N ARG A 23 2.55 -4.95 -18.13
CA ARG A 23 1.85 -5.57 -19.28
C ARG A 23 0.40 -5.96 -18.98
N GLY A 24 -0.30 -5.17 -18.15
CA GLY A 24 -1.68 -5.44 -17.73
C GLY A 24 -1.83 -6.37 -16.52
N GLY A 25 -0.74 -6.98 -16.03
CA GLY A 25 -0.75 -7.74 -14.77
C GLY A 25 -0.57 -6.82 -13.57
N GLU A 26 -1.45 -6.90 -12.59
CA GLU A 26 -1.42 -6.08 -11.38
C GLU A 26 -0.66 -6.77 -10.24
N ASN A 27 -0.16 -5.99 -9.29
CA ASN A 27 0.55 -6.46 -8.10
C ASN A 27 1.78 -7.32 -8.42
N PRO A 28 2.83 -6.76 -9.06
CA PRO A 28 4.10 -7.46 -9.25
C PRO A 28 4.77 -7.78 -7.90
N ILE A 29 5.65 -8.77 -7.88
CA ILE A 29 6.50 -9.05 -6.71
C ILE A 29 7.59 -7.99 -6.61
N TYR A 30 7.86 -7.55 -5.39
CA TYR A 30 9.00 -6.70 -5.08
C TYR A 30 10.10 -7.51 -4.40
N VAL A 31 11.33 -7.34 -4.86
CA VAL A 31 12.51 -8.00 -4.30
C VAL A 31 13.55 -6.95 -3.95
N VAL A 32 13.90 -6.84 -2.68
CA VAL A 32 14.89 -5.89 -2.18
C VAL A 32 16.08 -6.64 -1.62
N ASP A 33 17.29 -6.38 -2.14
CA ASP A 33 18.51 -7.13 -1.78
C ASP A 33 18.34 -8.67 -1.86
N GLY A 34 17.50 -9.17 -2.79
CA GLY A 34 17.22 -10.59 -2.97
C GLY A 34 16.11 -11.15 -2.09
N ILE A 35 15.53 -10.36 -1.19
CA ILE A 35 14.41 -10.78 -0.33
C ILE A 35 13.08 -10.30 -0.92
N VAL A 36 12.10 -11.21 -1.00
CA VAL A 36 10.74 -10.86 -1.39
C VAL A 36 10.08 -10.02 -0.31
N MET A 37 9.65 -8.82 -0.69
CA MET A 37 8.97 -7.86 0.18
C MET A 37 7.46 -7.87 -0.06
N PRO A 38 6.65 -7.63 0.95
CA PRO A 38 5.22 -7.40 0.77
C PRO A 38 4.96 -6.18 -0.13
N GLY A 39 4.02 -6.32 -1.06
CA GLY A 39 3.62 -5.20 -1.95
C GLY A 39 2.80 -4.14 -1.24
N ASP A 40 2.06 -4.54 -0.20
CA ASP A 40 1.18 -3.68 0.58
C ASP A 40 1.69 -3.55 2.00
N ALA A 41 1.59 -2.36 2.57
CA ALA A 41 1.75 -2.15 4.00
C ALA A 41 0.64 -2.91 4.76
N ILE A 42 0.87 -3.17 6.04
CA ILE A 42 -0.19 -3.66 6.92
C ILE A 42 -1.33 -2.64 6.92
N SER A 43 -2.57 -3.12 6.79
CA SER A 43 -3.74 -2.26 6.91
C SER A 43 -4.61 -2.73 8.06
N THR A 44 -5.19 -1.78 8.77
CA THR A 44 -6.22 -2.05 9.78
C THR A 44 -7.59 -1.87 9.12
N ASN A 45 -8.48 -2.81 9.31
CA ASN A 45 -9.89 -2.56 9.03
C ASN A 45 -10.41 -1.56 10.09
N GLY A 46 -11.18 -0.56 9.67
CA GLY A 46 -11.65 0.52 10.56
C GLY A 46 -12.54 0.08 11.74
N GLY A 47 -12.62 -1.21 12.02
CA GLY A 47 -13.53 -1.74 13.05
C GLY A 47 -14.97 -1.79 12.55
N GLU A 48 -15.92 -1.96 13.48
CA GLU A 48 -17.33 -1.97 13.13
C GLU A 48 -17.85 -0.57 12.72
N THR A 49 -18.89 -0.63 11.95
CA THR A 49 -19.73 0.40 11.33
C THR A 49 -19.49 1.87 11.67
N GLY A 50 -19.26 2.66 10.64
CA GLY A 50 -19.27 4.12 10.71
C GLY A 50 -17.93 4.77 10.97
N LEU A 51 -16.83 4.01 10.98
CA LEU A 51 -15.48 4.55 11.04
C LEU A 51 -14.82 4.53 9.65
N PRO A 52 -14.01 5.54 9.32
CA PRO A 52 -13.35 5.60 8.03
C PRO A 52 -12.37 4.43 7.84
N SER A 53 -12.35 3.89 6.62
CA SER A 53 -11.36 2.89 6.23
C SER A 53 -9.94 3.45 6.32
N ASN A 54 -8.96 2.56 6.45
CA ASN A 54 -7.56 2.96 6.44
C ASN A 54 -7.12 3.40 5.03
N VAL A 55 -6.11 4.27 4.99
CA VAL A 55 -5.43 4.61 3.73
C VAL A 55 -4.56 3.43 3.31
N ASN A 56 -4.78 2.91 2.11
CA ASN A 56 -3.91 1.89 1.55
C ASN A 56 -2.54 2.49 1.23
N ARG A 57 -1.49 1.90 1.81
CA ARG A 57 -0.10 2.33 1.64
C ARG A 57 0.76 1.25 1.00
N SER A 58 1.87 1.68 0.41
CA SER A 58 2.84 0.77 -0.18
C SER A 58 3.66 0.05 0.89
N GLY A 59 3.86 -1.27 0.75
CA GLY A 59 4.81 -2.03 1.57
C GLY A 59 6.27 -1.59 1.39
N LEU A 60 6.57 -0.81 0.35
CA LEU A 60 7.89 -0.22 0.11
C LEU A 60 8.05 1.19 0.69
N ALA A 61 7.03 1.73 1.35
CA ALA A 61 7.05 3.08 1.94
C ALA A 61 8.20 3.29 2.94
N GLY A 62 8.75 2.20 3.51
CA GLY A 62 9.93 2.21 4.38
C GLY A 62 11.26 2.41 3.67
N LEU A 63 11.33 2.27 2.34
CA LEU A 63 12.55 2.49 1.59
C LEU A 63 12.73 3.98 1.26
N ASN A 64 13.95 4.48 1.49
CA ASN A 64 14.30 5.82 1.04
C ASN A 64 14.81 5.74 -0.42
N PRO A 65 14.19 6.46 -1.38
CA PRO A 65 14.66 6.48 -2.77
C PRO A 65 16.12 6.91 -2.94
N ALA A 66 16.63 7.75 -2.03
CA ALA A 66 18.04 8.19 -2.05
C ALA A 66 19.02 7.03 -1.80
N ASP A 67 18.58 5.94 -1.17
CA ASP A 67 19.38 4.75 -0.88
C ASP A 67 19.33 3.69 -2.00
N ILE A 68 18.61 3.94 -3.10
CA ILE A 68 18.46 2.98 -4.20
C ILE A 68 19.58 3.22 -5.22
N GLU A 69 20.28 2.14 -5.61
CA GLU A 69 21.29 2.16 -6.68
C GLU A 69 20.66 1.84 -8.04
N SER A 70 19.79 0.80 -8.11
CA SER A 70 19.12 0.44 -9.35
C SER A 70 17.75 -0.21 -9.12
N VAL A 71 16.88 -0.09 -10.14
CA VAL A 71 15.59 -0.78 -10.21
C VAL A 71 15.52 -1.50 -11.54
N GLU A 72 15.33 -2.81 -11.50
CA GLU A 72 15.18 -3.67 -12.68
C GLU A 72 13.79 -4.30 -12.71
N ILE A 73 13.19 -4.42 -13.88
CA ILE A 73 11.85 -4.96 -14.06
C ILE A 73 11.89 -6.20 -14.94
N LEU A 74 11.58 -7.36 -14.34
CA LEU A 74 11.46 -8.63 -15.06
C LEU A 74 10.03 -8.79 -15.57
N LYS A 75 9.85 -8.77 -16.88
CA LYS A 75 8.54 -8.75 -17.55
C LYS A 75 8.22 -10.02 -18.33
N ASP A 76 9.15 -10.96 -18.36
CA ASP A 76 9.13 -12.15 -19.22
C ASP A 76 9.39 -13.42 -18.41
N ALA A 77 9.67 -14.53 -19.09
CA ALA A 77 9.96 -15.81 -18.45
C ALA A 77 11.13 -15.78 -17.45
N SER A 78 11.95 -14.72 -17.42
CA SER A 78 13.00 -14.56 -16.40
C SER A 78 12.42 -14.37 -15.00
N ALA A 79 11.17 -13.89 -14.88
CA ALA A 79 10.45 -13.78 -13.63
C ALA A 79 10.14 -15.16 -12.99
N ALA A 80 10.12 -16.24 -13.78
CA ALA A 80 9.77 -17.59 -13.30
C ALA A 80 10.69 -18.12 -12.19
N ILE A 81 11.93 -17.61 -12.07
CA ILE A 81 12.85 -17.96 -10.98
C ILE A 81 12.27 -17.55 -9.61
N TYR A 82 11.37 -16.57 -9.54
CA TYR A 82 10.69 -16.12 -8.33
C TYR A 82 9.40 -16.89 -8.03
N GLY A 83 8.97 -17.79 -8.94
CA GLY A 83 7.91 -18.81 -8.71
C GLY A 83 6.51 -18.28 -8.53
N ILE A 84 5.84 -18.79 -7.49
CA ILE A 84 4.46 -18.39 -7.16
C ILE A 84 4.40 -16.89 -6.80
N GLY A 85 3.53 -16.17 -7.52
CA GLY A 85 3.35 -14.72 -7.41
C GLY A 85 4.06 -13.93 -8.51
N ALA A 86 5.00 -14.51 -9.26
CA ALA A 86 5.74 -13.84 -10.33
C ALA A 86 4.96 -13.72 -11.66
N ALA A 87 3.70 -14.18 -11.71
CA ALA A 87 2.87 -14.12 -12.92
C ALA A 87 2.72 -12.69 -13.48
N ASN A 88 2.70 -11.70 -12.62
CA ASN A 88 2.53 -10.29 -12.96
C ASN A 88 3.86 -9.53 -13.08
N GLY A 89 4.99 -10.25 -13.13
CA GLY A 89 6.33 -9.69 -13.20
C GLY A 89 6.97 -9.46 -11.83
N VAL A 90 8.24 -9.06 -11.86
CA VAL A 90 9.07 -8.84 -10.66
C VAL A 90 9.80 -7.52 -10.78
N ILE A 91 9.80 -6.73 -9.72
CA ILE A 91 10.56 -5.49 -9.58
C ILE A 91 11.71 -5.76 -8.61
N LEU A 92 12.94 -5.74 -9.14
CA LEU A 92 14.16 -5.90 -8.36
C LEU A 92 14.68 -4.53 -7.95
N ILE A 93 14.86 -4.32 -6.66
CA ILE A 93 15.40 -3.09 -6.10
C ILE A 93 16.74 -3.43 -5.47
N THR A 94 17.79 -2.82 -6.00
CA THR A 94 19.14 -2.95 -5.45
C THR A 94 19.50 -1.68 -4.72
N PRO A 95 19.58 -1.70 -3.38
CA PRO A 95 20.02 -0.56 -2.61
C PRO A 95 21.53 -0.35 -2.68
N LYS A 96 21.96 0.88 -2.40
CA LYS A 96 23.37 1.27 -2.33
C LYS A 96 24.13 0.45 -1.29
N LYS A 97 25.37 0.08 -1.64
CA LYS A 97 26.32 -0.68 -0.80
C LYS A 97 27.61 0.10 -0.65
N GLY A 98 28.37 -0.24 0.38
CA GLY A 98 29.73 0.26 0.54
C GLY A 98 30.63 -0.16 -0.62
N LYS A 99 31.53 0.72 -1.04
CA LYS A 99 32.56 0.48 -2.05
C LYS A 99 33.93 0.67 -1.43
N GLU A 100 34.93 0.04 -1.99
CA GLU A 100 36.32 0.27 -1.62
C GLU A 100 36.69 1.73 -1.94
N GLY A 101 37.33 2.41 -1.02
CA GLY A 101 37.72 3.81 -1.14
C GLY A 101 37.69 4.53 0.21
N SER A 102 38.20 5.75 0.19
CA SER A 102 38.17 6.64 1.36
C SER A 102 36.73 6.91 1.80
N PRO A 103 36.47 7.13 3.09
CA PRO A 103 35.17 7.52 3.60
C PRO A 103 34.62 8.75 2.85
N SER A 104 33.39 8.63 2.37
CA SER A 104 32.64 9.71 1.72
C SER A 104 31.41 10.02 2.54
N ILE A 105 31.21 11.29 2.87
CA ILE A 105 30.02 11.79 3.55
C ILE A 105 29.24 12.64 2.56
N SER A 106 27.94 12.37 2.44
CA SER A 106 27.05 13.16 1.58
C SER A 106 25.82 13.57 2.37
N TYR A 107 25.44 14.83 2.23
CA TYR A 107 24.21 15.39 2.75
C TYR A 107 23.38 15.94 1.60
N ASP A 108 22.09 15.58 1.59
CA ASP A 108 21.10 16.11 0.66
C ASP A 108 19.91 16.62 1.46
N GLY A 109 19.57 17.90 1.28
CA GLY A 109 18.46 18.54 1.95
C GLY A 109 17.55 19.27 0.95
N SER A 110 16.24 19.19 1.15
CA SER A 110 15.28 19.92 0.33
C SER A 110 14.09 20.39 1.15
N TYR A 111 13.56 21.55 0.77
CA TYR A 111 12.31 22.10 1.27
C TYR A 111 11.42 22.46 0.09
N SER A 112 10.17 22.01 0.11
CA SER A 112 9.22 22.22 -0.98
C SER A 112 7.91 22.77 -0.41
N PHE A 113 7.41 23.85 -0.97
CA PHE A 113 6.07 24.37 -0.71
C PHE A 113 5.07 23.63 -1.61
N VAL A 114 3.95 23.21 -1.03
CA VAL A 114 2.86 22.54 -1.74
C VAL A 114 1.62 23.40 -1.64
N ARG A 115 1.04 23.72 -2.79
CA ARG A 115 -0.19 24.51 -2.87
C ARG A 115 -1.28 23.73 -3.60
N ASN A 116 -2.51 23.92 -3.17
CA ASN A 116 -3.66 23.48 -3.94
C ASN A 116 -3.81 24.31 -5.21
N TYR A 117 -4.12 23.64 -6.30
CA TYR A 117 -4.60 24.30 -7.51
C TYR A 117 -6.13 24.16 -7.57
N PRO A 118 -6.89 25.26 -7.58
CA PRO A 118 -8.35 25.19 -7.58
C PRO A 118 -8.86 24.73 -8.94
N TYR A 119 -9.11 23.42 -9.09
CA TYR A 119 -9.73 22.86 -10.31
C TYR A 119 -11.26 22.96 -10.33
N LEU A 120 -11.87 23.09 -9.14
CA LEU A 120 -13.33 23.05 -9.01
C LEU A 120 -13.80 24.34 -8.35
N ASP A 121 -14.54 25.12 -9.08
CA ASP A 121 -15.33 26.21 -8.54
C ASP A 121 -16.61 25.63 -7.94
N ALA A 122 -16.82 25.83 -6.64
CA ALA A 122 -18.10 25.54 -6.01
C ALA A 122 -19.10 26.66 -6.33
N LEU A 123 -20.37 26.30 -6.36
CA LEU A 123 -21.45 27.30 -6.50
C LEU A 123 -21.45 28.23 -5.29
N ASN A 124 -21.65 29.52 -5.51
CA ASN A 124 -21.99 30.43 -4.45
C ASN A 124 -23.45 30.24 -4.01
N SER A 125 -23.86 30.88 -2.92
CA SER A 125 -25.18 30.72 -2.33
C SER A 125 -26.33 31.07 -3.28
N GLN A 126 -26.21 32.14 -4.06
CA GLN A 126 -27.21 32.52 -5.02
C GLN A 126 -27.35 31.49 -6.14
N GLN A 127 -26.23 31.06 -6.71
CA GLN A 127 -26.21 30.02 -7.76
C GLN A 127 -26.75 28.68 -7.24
N TYR A 128 -26.39 28.31 -5.99
CA TYR A 128 -26.89 27.08 -5.36
C TYR A 128 -28.41 27.12 -5.19
N MET A 129 -28.94 28.22 -4.64
CA MET A 129 -30.38 28.38 -4.42
C MET A 129 -31.17 28.41 -5.73
N GLU A 130 -30.63 29.06 -6.76
CA GLU A 130 -31.24 29.08 -8.10
C GLU A 130 -31.28 27.67 -8.72
N LEU A 131 -30.16 26.94 -8.69
CA LEU A 131 -30.11 25.58 -9.17
C LEU A 131 -31.03 24.64 -8.39
N ALA A 132 -31.14 24.81 -7.07
CA ALA A 132 -32.05 24.05 -6.23
C ALA A 132 -33.51 24.32 -6.60
N ASN A 133 -33.86 25.56 -6.89
CA ASN A 133 -35.21 25.91 -7.38
C ASN A 133 -35.50 25.28 -8.73
N VAL A 134 -34.55 25.33 -9.67
CA VAL A 134 -34.68 24.66 -10.98
C VAL A 134 -34.90 23.17 -10.78
N PHE A 135 -34.05 22.52 -10.01
CA PHE A 135 -34.15 21.08 -9.75
C PHE A 135 -35.49 20.70 -9.08
N ASN A 136 -35.94 21.49 -8.12
CA ASN A 136 -37.23 21.29 -7.45
C ASN A 136 -38.41 21.44 -8.43
N LYS A 137 -38.33 22.42 -9.33
CA LYS A 137 -39.35 22.63 -10.38
C LYS A 137 -39.40 21.44 -11.34
N GLU A 138 -38.25 20.99 -11.81
CA GLU A 138 -38.16 19.83 -12.71
C GLU A 138 -38.73 18.56 -12.07
N ASN A 139 -38.39 18.32 -10.77
CA ASN A 139 -38.96 17.21 -10.01
C ASN A 139 -40.50 17.34 -9.85
N TYR A 140 -41.00 18.55 -9.61
CA TYR A 140 -42.43 18.78 -9.51
C TYR A 140 -43.13 18.40 -10.84
N LEU A 141 -42.63 18.91 -11.97
CA LEU A 141 -43.17 18.63 -13.31
C LEU A 141 -43.12 17.12 -13.64
N TYR A 142 -42.01 16.48 -13.32
CA TYR A 142 -41.82 15.03 -13.51
C TYR A 142 -42.84 14.20 -12.70
N ASN A 143 -42.98 14.49 -11.42
CA ASN A 143 -43.88 13.78 -10.53
C ASN A 143 -45.37 13.99 -10.91
N LYS A 144 -45.69 15.16 -11.40
CA LYS A 144 -47.05 15.52 -11.88
C LYS A 144 -47.33 15.09 -13.33
N LYS A 145 -46.33 14.49 -14.01
CA LYS A 145 -46.40 14.14 -15.43
C LYS A 145 -46.81 15.33 -16.31
N GLN A 146 -46.35 16.51 -15.97
CA GLN A 146 -46.56 17.75 -16.73
C GLN A 146 -45.48 17.94 -17.79
N TYR A 147 -45.78 18.73 -18.85
CA TYR A 147 -44.80 19.03 -19.88
C TYR A 147 -43.50 19.63 -19.28
N PRO A 148 -42.32 19.21 -19.71
CA PRO A 148 -42.00 18.28 -20.80
C PRO A 148 -41.99 16.79 -20.40
N TYR A 149 -42.29 16.41 -19.17
CA TYR A 149 -42.18 15.03 -18.66
C TYR A 149 -43.46 14.20 -18.78
N GLY A 150 -44.52 14.80 -19.35
CA GLY A 150 -45.76 14.11 -19.56
C GLY A 150 -46.77 14.99 -20.34
N PRO A 151 -47.97 14.46 -20.68
CA PRO A 151 -48.93 15.13 -21.51
C PRO A 151 -49.73 16.24 -20.79
N ALA A 152 -49.69 16.26 -19.44
CA ALA A 152 -50.48 17.24 -18.69
C ALA A 152 -49.87 18.65 -18.81
N PRO A 153 -50.71 19.70 -18.98
CA PRO A 153 -50.24 21.09 -18.97
C PRO A 153 -49.76 21.48 -17.56
N TYR A 154 -48.89 22.48 -17.50
CA TYR A 154 -48.42 23.04 -16.22
C TYR A 154 -49.60 23.64 -15.44
N ASP A 155 -49.77 23.25 -14.18
CA ASP A 155 -50.92 23.62 -13.34
C ASP A 155 -50.72 24.94 -12.55
N GLY A 156 -49.55 25.58 -12.66
CA GLY A 156 -49.23 26.84 -12.00
C GLY A 156 -49.06 26.77 -10.48
N LYS A 157 -49.03 25.57 -9.89
CA LYS A 157 -49.03 25.38 -8.42
C LYS A 157 -47.65 25.18 -7.81
N TRP A 158 -46.57 25.13 -8.61
CA TRP A 158 -45.23 25.04 -8.10
C TRP A 158 -44.82 26.34 -7.40
N SER A 159 -44.19 26.23 -6.24
CA SER A 159 -43.55 27.35 -5.55
C SER A 159 -42.05 27.07 -5.36
N PRO A 160 -41.19 28.09 -5.47
CA PRO A 160 -39.75 27.92 -5.27
C PRO A 160 -39.44 27.51 -3.83
N LEU A 161 -38.39 26.74 -3.66
CA LEU A 161 -37.80 26.40 -2.33
C LEU A 161 -37.22 27.65 -1.66
N PHE A 162 -36.60 28.52 -2.47
CA PHE A 162 -35.99 29.77 -2.04
C PHE A 162 -36.65 30.92 -2.78
N SER A 163 -37.23 31.84 -2.05
CA SER A 163 -37.80 33.06 -2.61
C SER A 163 -36.73 34.03 -3.10
N GLU A 164 -37.11 35.09 -3.80
CA GLU A 164 -36.17 36.15 -4.16
C GLU A 164 -35.59 36.85 -2.92
N THR A 165 -36.40 37.03 -1.89
CA THR A 165 -35.96 37.63 -0.61
C THR A 165 -34.94 36.75 0.11
N ASP A 166 -35.06 35.42 0.07
CA ASP A 166 -34.10 34.49 0.66
C ASP A 166 -32.72 34.56 -0.03
N ARG A 167 -32.71 34.92 -1.32
CA ARG A 167 -31.46 35.06 -2.09
C ARG A 167 -30.78 36.42 -1.92
N LEU A 168 -31.47 37.40 -1.37
CA LEU A 168 -30.92 38.71 -1.06
C LEU A 168 -30.27 38.64 0.35
N ASN A 169 -29.05 39.12 0.48
CA ASN A 169 -28.29 39.15 1.76
C ASN A 169 -28.05 37.75 2.39
N VAL A 170 -27.97 36.71 1.58
CA VAL A 170 -27.67 35.38 2.07
C VAL A 170 -26.19 35.25 2.41
N LEU A 171 -25.89 34.49 3.47
CA LEU A 171 -24.55 34.07 3.81
C LEU A 171 -23.93 33.29 2.65
N ASP A 172 -22.65 33.50 2.37
CA ASP A 172 -21.92 32.77 1.34
C ASP A 172 -20.63 32.19 1.90
N THR A 173 -20.72 30.93 2.35
CA THR A 173 -19.63 30.22 3.00
C THR A 173 -18.84 29.43 1.97
N ASN A 174 -17.56 29.75 1.79
CA ASN A 174 -16.66 28.95 0.97
C ASN A 174 -16.12 27.77 1.80
N TRP A 175 -16.84 26.66 1.79
CA TRP A 175 -16.48 25.46 2.57
C TRP A 175 -15.12 24.89 2.24
N LYS A 176 -14.58 25.13 1.04
CA LYS A 176 -13.24 24.67 0.66
C LYS A 176 -12.13 25.30 1.50
N ASP A 177 -12.32 26.53 1.97
CA ASP A 177 -11.32 27.25 2.77
C ASP A 177 -11.14 26.63 4.16
N TYR A 178 -12.13 25.84 4.63
CA TYR A 178 -12.03 25.10 5.89
C TYR A 178 -11.32 23.75 5.76
N VAL A 179 -11.20 23.21 4.55
CA VAL A 179 -10.60 21.89 4.34
C VAL A 179 -9.29 21.93 3.57
N LEU A 180 -9.04 23.01 2.82
CA LEU A 180 -7.84 23.15 2.01
C LEU A 180 -6.85 24.14 2.66
N LYS A 181 -5.58 23.76 2.68
CA LYS A 181 -4.49 24.60 3.19
C LYS A 181 -3.25 24.47 2.31
N SER A 182 -2.27 25.32 2.50
CA SER A 182 -0.93 25.11 1.96
C SER A 182 -0.19 24.07 2.78
N GLY A 183 0.59 23.23 2.14
CA GLY A 183 1.45 22.24 2.78
C GLY A 183 2.92 22.46 2.50
N TYR A 184 3.76 21.61 3.06
CA TYR A 184 5.20 21.57 2.79
C TYR A 184 5.74 20.15 2.81
N ILE A 185 6.91 19.96 2.22
CA ILE A 185 7.69 18.73 2.32
C ILE A 185 9.13 19.14 2.62
N THR A 186 9.67 18.68 3.75
CA THR A 186 11.08 18.80 4.07
C THR A 186 11.74 17.43 4.11
N LYS A 187 12.92 17.32 3.53
CA LYS A 187 13.71 16.09 3.46
C LYS A 187 15.14 16.36 3.81
N HIS A 188 15.73 15.49 4.61
CA HIS A 188 17.13 15.51 4.96
C HIS A 188 17.68 14.10 4.89
N ASN A 189 18.75 13.90 4.11
CA ASN A 189 19.43 12.62 3.96
C ASN A 189 20.91 12.82 4.27
N LEU A 190 21.44 12.00 5.16
CA LEU A 190 22.88 11.94 5.47
C LEU A 190 23.37 10.53 5.18
N THR A 191 24.42 10.40 4.38
CA THR A 191 25.01 9.09 4.07
C THR A 191 26.50 9.10 4.31
N ILE A 192 27.01 7.96 4.77
CA ILE A 192 28.45 7.71 4.98
C ILE A 192 28.76 6.37 4.33
N SER A 193 29.72 6.34 3.42
CA SER A 193 30.14 5.12 2.76
C SER A 193 31.65 5.09 2.54
N GLY A 194 32.21 3.88 2.53
CA GLY A 194 33.64 3.69 2.32
C GLY A 194 34.03 2.24 2.51
N GLY A 195 35.32 1.98 2.51
CA GLY A 195 35.80 0.64 2.83
C GLY A 195 37.22 0.38 2.35
N THR A 196 37.68 -0.78 2.76
CA THR A 196 38.93 -1.40 2.33
C THR A 196 38.61 -2.62 1.47
N SER A 197 39.64 -3.30 0.95
CA SER A 197 39.47 -4.58 0.26
C SER A 197 38.78 -5.66 1.12
N LYS A 198 38.85 -5.54 2.45
CA LYS A 198 38.27 -6.54 3.38
C LYS A 198 36.94 -6.12 3.96
N ILE A 199 36.69 -4.83 4.17
CA ILE A 199 35.47 -4.34 4.82
C ILE A 199 34.92 -3.17 4.01
N ARG A 200 33.67 -3.25 3.62
CA ARG A 200 32.94 -2.18 2.91
C ARG A 200 31.67 -1.86 3.70
N TYR A 201 31.37 -0.59 3.82
CA TYR A 201 30.22 -0.15 4.59
C TYR A 201 29.45 0.99 3.91
N TYR A 202 28.17 1.01 4.13
CA TYR A 202 27.24 2.08 3.79
C TYR A 202 26.32 2.31 4.99
N LEU A 203 26.20 3.56 5.44
CA LEU A 203 25.27 3.98 6.49
C LEU A 203 24.48 5.18 5.95
N GLY A 204 23.17 5.16 6.10
CA GLY A 204 22.27 6.23 5.69
C GLY A 204 21.27 6.53 6.80
N GLY A 205 21.02 7.81 7.04
CA GLY A 205 19.96 8.30 7.89
C GLY A 205 19.11 9.32 7.15
N SER A 206 17.78 9.24 7.27
CA SER A 206 16.90 10.22 6.65
C SER A 206 15.76 10.64 7.57
N TYR A 207 15.38 11.90 7.40
CA TYR A 207 14.20 12.53 7.98
C TYR A 207 13.34 13.10 6.86
N LEU A 208 12.04 12.83 6.91
CA LEU A 208 11.06 13.42 6.02
C LEU A 208 9.89 13.87 6.87
N ASP A 209 9.48 15.12 6.68
CA ASP A 209 8.26 15.68 7.25
C ASP A 209 7.44 16.31 6.13
N GLN A 210 6.18 15.91 6.05
CA GLN A 210 5.26 16.32 5.01
C GLN A 210 3.93 16.73 5.63
N GLU A 211 3.54 17.97 5.40
CA GLU A 211 2.20 18.44 5.64
C GLU A 211 1.42 18.46 4.33
N GLY A 212 0.26 17.80 4.33
CA GLY A 212 -0.62 17.74 3.16
C GLY A 212 -1.42 19.02 2.97
N THR A 213 -2.05 19.14 1.80
CA THR A 213 -2.88 20.30 1.43
C THR A 213 -4.35 20.17 1.80
N VAL A 214 -4.72 19.06 2.43
CA VAL A 214 -6.04 18.84 3.04
C VAL A 214 -5.87 18.80 4.54
N LEU A 215 -6.86 19.27 5.29
CA LEU A 215 -6.85 19.26 6.76
C LEU A 215 -6.49 17.85 7.29
N ASN A 216 -5.81 17.80 8.43
CA ASN A 216 -5.41 16.56 9.11
C ASN A 216 -4.62 15.56 8.23
N SER A 217 -4.02 15.99 7.13
CA SER A 217 -3.16 15.12 6.32
C SER A 217 -1.68 15.46 6.50
N GLY A 218 -0.90 14.48 6.90
CA GLY A 218 0.52 14.67 7.11
C GLY A 218 1.27 13.37 7.39
N MET A 219 2.59 13.43 7.34
CA MET A 219 3.47 12.30 7.63
C MET A 219 4.84 12.76 8.10
N THR A 220 5.33 12.14 9.16
CA THR A 220 6.73 12.23 9.58
C THR A 220 7.38 10.86 9.45
N LYS A 221 8.55 10.76 8.82
CA LYS A 221 9.27 9.51 8.61
C LYS A 221 10.74 9.65 8.98
N TYR A 222 11.22 8.72 9.79
CA TYR A 222 12.63 8.51 10.11
C TYR A 222 13.08 7.19 9.49
N THR A 223 14.20 7.18 8.79
CA THR A 223 14.78 5.96 8.23
C THR A 223 16.25 5.86 8.59
N PHE A 224 16.68 4.69 8.99
CA PHE A 224 18.08 4.34 9.18
C PHE A 224 18.41 3.08 8.40
N ARG A 225 19.47 3.11 7.61
CA ARG A 225 19.95 1.99 6.82
C ARG A 225 21.43 1.75 7.06
N GLY A 226 21.80 0.50 7.22
CA GLY A 226 23.19 0.06 7.25
C GLY A 226 23.42 -1.12 6.31
N ASN A 227 24.57 -1.16 5.66
CA ASN A 227 25.06 -2.29 4.90
C ASN A 227 26.55 -2.47 5.18
N ILE A 228 26.95 -3.67 5.55
CA ILE A 228 28.35 -4.03 5.82
C ILE A 228 28.67 -5.32 5.06
N GLY A 229 29.71 -5.29 4.24
CA GLY A 229 30.29 -6.46 3.59
C GLY A 229 31.68 -6.72 4.16
N VAL A 230 31.94 -7.97 4.55
CA VAL A 230 33.22 -8.38 5.15
C VAL A 230 33.76 -9.62 4.41
N ASP A 231 34.96 -9.51 3.88
CA ASP A 231 35.71 -10.66 3.35
C ASP A 231 36.52 -11.25 4.50
N LEU A 232 35.90 -12.18 5.26
CA LEU A 232 36.52 -12.81 6.42
C LEU A 232 37.74 -13.63 6.04
N PHE A 233 37.61 -14.38 4.94
CA PHE A 233 38.66 -15.18 4.33
C PHE A 233 38.56 -15.06 2.82
N PRO A 234 39.58 -15.37 2.03
CA PRO A 234 39.53 -15.35 0.56
C PRO A 234 38.39 -16.21 -0.04
N PHE A 235 37.93 -17.20 0.73
CA PHE A 235 36.85 -18.11 0.36
C PHE A 235 35.51 -17.82 1.05
N LEU A 236 35.43 -16.86 2.00
CA LEU A 236 34.23 -16.58 2.76
C LEU A 236 33.94 -15.08 2.84
N ASN A 237 32.88 -14.67 2.17
CA ASN A 237 32.31 -13.33 2.25
C ASN A 237 31.04 -13.36 3.09
N PHE A 238 30.86 -12.36 3.93
CA PHE A 238 29.66 -12.14 4.72
C PHE A 238 29.12 -10.74 4.44
N THR A 239 27.81 -10.61 4.18
CA THR A 239 27.13 -9.34 3.99
C THR A 239 25.93 -9.26 4.92
N SER A 240 25.81 -8.14 5.63
CA SER A 240 24.64 -7.81 6.44
C SER A 240 24.04 -6.49 5.94
N ALA A 241 22.75 -6.46 5.74
CA ALA A 241 21.99 -5.24 5.48
C ALA A 241 20.89 -5.10 6.53
N PHE A 242 20.73 -3.89 7.03
CA PHE A 242 19.73 -3.52 8.01
C PHE A 242 19.01 -2.25 7.55
N ASN A 243 17.68 -2.22 7.67
CA ASN A 243 16.88 -1.04 7.48
C ASN A 243 15.84 -0.96 8.59
N ALA A 244 15.77 0.19 9.27
CA ALA A 244 14.75 0.49 10.25
C ALA A 244 14.05 1.79 9.86
N ASN A 245 12.74 1.81 9.94
CA ASN A 245 11.99 3.02 9.77
C ASN A 245 10.84 3.14 10.76
N GLN A 246 10.53 4.38 11.11
CA GLN A 246 9.34 4.76 11.84
C GLN A 246 8.59 5.81 11.04
N LYS A 247 7.29 5.60 10.85
CA LYS A 247 6.38 6.49 10.15
C LYS A 247 5.23 6.85 11.08
N THR A 248 4.89 8.12 11.14
CA THR A 248 3.70 8.61 11.84
C THR A 248 2.86 9.38 10.85
N TYR A 249 1.62 8.97 10.68
CA TYR A 249 0.67 9.61 9.79
C TYR A 249 -0.43 10.29 10.58
N SER A 250 -0.78 11.49 10.16
CA SER A 250 -2.09 12.08 10.42
C SER A 250 -2.94 11.82 9.19
N ASN A 251 -4.08 11.14 9.37
CA ASN A 251 -4.94 10.72 8.27
C ASN A 251 -6.11 11.69 8.14
N CYS A 252 -6.29 12.20 6.94
CA CYS A 252 -7.54 12.85 6.58
C CYS A 252 -8.57 11.79 6.21
N MET A 253 -9.83 12.02 6.54
CA MET A 253 -10.91 11.20 6.00
C MET A 253 -10.93 11.34 4.49
N VAL A 254 -10.55 10.28 3.79
CA VAL A 254 -10.79 10.12 2.36
C VAL A 254 -12.10 9.37 2.18
N GLY A 255 -12.79 9.69 1.09
CA GLY A 255 -14.05 9.08 0.73
C GLY A 255 -13.99 7.59 0.96
N THR A 256 -14.90 7.10 1.74
CA THR A 256 -14.99 5.69 1.99
C THR A 256 -15.71 5.07 0.81
N ASP A 257 -15.15 4.03 0.31
CA ASP A 257 -15.87 2.97 -0.32
C ASP A 257 -16.72 2.25 0.75
N THR A 258 -17.66 2.96 1.35
CA THR A 258 -18.71 2.31 2.11
C THR A 258 -19.69 1.79 1.08
N GLY A 259 -19.55 0.54 0.68
CA GLY A 259 -20.50 -0.17 -0.18
C GLY A 259 -21.94 -0.22 0.35
N ASN A 260 -22.34 0.69 1.21
CA ASN A 260 -23.65 0.91 1.74
C ASN A 260 -24.22 2.26 1.28
N ARG A 261 -24.88 2.20 0.15
CA ARG A 261 -26.10 2.93 -0.23
C ARG A 261 -26.35 4.26 0.49
N GLY A 262 -25.99 5.37 -0.15
CA GLY A 262 -26.60 6.67 0.09
C GLY A 262 -26.00 7.52 1.20
N ASP A 263 -25.11 7.00 2.00
CA ASP A 263 -24.28 7.83 2.86
C ASP A 263 -23.10 8.31 2.03
N VAL A 264 -23.14 9.60 1.67
CA VAL A 264 -21.97 10.30 1.15
C VAL A 264 -21.03 10.44 2.34
N ALA A 265 -20.43 9.36 2.73
CA ALA A 265 -19.43 9.31 3.78
C ALA A 265 -18.19 10.00 3.25
N GLY A 266 -18.13 11.30 3.53
CA GLY A 266 -17.33 12.20 2.81
C GLY A 266 -15.85 12.08 3.09
N SER A 267 -15.09 12.20 2.06
CA SER A 267 -13.81 12.87 2.19
C SER A 267 -14.08 14.32 2.61
N ALA A 268 -13.16 14.92 3.33
CA ALA A 268 -13.24 16.33 3.70
C ALA A 268 -13.54 17.21 2.48
N LEU A 269 -12.90 16.93 1.35
CA LEU A 269 -13.14 17.67 0.10
C LEU A 269 -14.55 17.43 -0.47
N THR A 270 -15.05 16.19 -0.46
CA THR A 270 -16.41 15.89 -0.92
C THR A 270 -17.43 16.59 -0.03
N SER A 271 -17.25 16.59 1.29
CA SER A 271 -18.12 17.33 2.21
C SER A 271 -18.12 18.82 1.87
N ALA A 272 -16.96 19.43 1.66
CA ALA A 272 -16.85 20.84 1.32
C ALA A 272 -17.52 21.21 -0.02
N LEU A 273 -17.55 20.29 -1.00
CA LEU A 273 -18.20 20.51 -2.30
C LEU A 273 -19.71 20.30 -2.26
N LEU A 274 -20.19 19.46 -1.35
CA LEU A 274 -21.62 19.12 -1.24
C LEU A 274 -22.36 19.92 -0.20
N TYR A 275 -21.66 20.57 0.72
CA TYR A 275 -22.28 21.35 1.78
C TYR A 275 -22.83 22.66 1.23
N PRO A 276 -24.11 23.01 1.51
CA PRO A 276 -24.70 24.23 0.96
C PRO A 276 -24.00 25.49 1.43
N PRO A 277 -23.61 26.40 0.53
CA PRO A 277 -22.85 27.60 0.89
C PRO A 277 -23.65 28.63 1.69
N TYR A 278 -24.98 28.57 1.67
CA TYR A 278 -25.85 29.46 2.44
C TYR A 278 -25.99 29.09 3.92
N LEU A 279 -25.49 27.93 4.33
CA LEU A 279 -25.55 27.51 5.74
C LEU A 279 -24.46 28.18 6.57
N PRO A 280 -24.78 28.59 7.82
CA PRO A 280 -23.78 29.07 8.74
C PRO A 280 -22.86 27.93 9.21
N LEU A 281 -21.69 28.29 9.71
CA LEU A 281 -20.73 27.34 10.25
C LEU A 281 -21.31 26.59 11.47
N THR A 282 -21.93 27.34 12.37
CA THR A 282 -22.55 26.84 13.61
C THR A 282 -23.99 27.27 13.71
N GLN A 283 -24.76 26.55 14.47
CA GLN A 283 -26.10 26.91 14.92
C GLN A 283 -26.02 27.93 16.07
N ASP A 284 -27.16 28.45 16.49
CA ASP A 284 -27.27 29.48 17.59
C ASP A 284 -26.77 28.96 18.95
N ASP A 285 -26.79 27.65 19.16
CA ASP A 285 -26.27 26.98 20.35
C ASP A 285 -24.76 26.73 20.32
N GLY A 286 -24.07 27.15 19.25
CA GLY A 286 -22.63 26.96 19.05
C GLY A 286 -22.24 25.59 18.46
N THR A 287 -23.19 24.69 18.27
CA THR A 287 -22.90 23.38 17.62
C THR A 287 -22.73 23.54 16.12
N TYR A 288 -22.01 22.61 15.48
CA TYR A 288 -21.84 22.63 14.03
C TYR A 288 -23.18 22.43 13.31
N THR A 289 -23.39 23.20 12.24
CA THR A 289 -24.57 23.03 11.39
C THR A 289 -24.61 21.63 10.79
N ILE A 290 -25.77 20.99 10.81
CA ILE A 290 -26.00 19.65 10.25
C ILE A 290 -26.75 19.77 8.92
N PHE A 291 -26.23 19.11 7.91
CA PHE A 291 -26.88 19.00 6.60
C PHE A 291 -26.96 17.55 6.15
N ARG A 292 -28.16 16.97 6.18
CA ARG A 292 -28.41 15.55 5.82
C ARG A 292 -27.48 14.60 6.60
N SER A 293 -26.80 13.68 5.86
CA SER A 293 -25.81 12.75 6.42
C SER A 293 -24.36 13.17 6.11
N ILE A 294 -24.16 14.41 5.67
CA ILE A 294 -22.85 14.94 5.28
C ILE A 294 -22.24 15.61 6.50
N PRO A 295 -21.01 15.25 6.92
CA PRO A 295 -20.35 15.93 8.03
C PRO A 295 -20.06 17.39 7.67
N ASN A 296 -20.17 18.26 8.66
CA ASN A 296 -19.76 19.65 8.48
C ASN A 296 -18.26 19.71 8.14
N PRO A 297 -17.85 20.38 7.05
CA PRO A 297 -16.45 20.40 6.61
C PRO A 297 -15.49 20.91 7.70
N LYS A 298 -15.88 21.89 8.49
CA LYS A 298 -15.06 22.42 9.59
C LYS A 298 -14.95 21.42 10.75
N ALA A 299 -16.06 20.77 11.11
CA ALA A 299 -16.07 19.78 12.19
C ALA A 299 -15.14 18.60 11.94
N MET A 300 -14.82 18.31 10.67
CA MET A 300 -13.89 17.24 10.34
C MET A 300 -12.44 17.50 10.81
N GLU A 301 -12.10 18.73 11.17
CA GLU A 301 -10.81 19.06 11.80
C GLU A 301 -10.66 18.42 13.18
N ASP A 302 -11.76 18.22 13.90
CA ASP A 302 -11.78 17.66 15.25
C ASP A 302 -11.64 16.13 15.27
N ILE A 303 -11.66 15.49 14.10
CA ILE A 303 -11.41 14.04 13.97
C ILE A 303 -9.93 13.76 14.16
N ALA A 304 -9.60 13.00 15.21
CA ALA A 304 -8.25 12.52 15.44
C ALA A 304 -8.09 11.14 14.78
N ASP A 305 -7.27 11.03 13.75
CA ASP A 305 -6.91 9.75 13.11
C ASP A 305 -5.40 9.68 12.90
N LYS A 306 -4.72 8.91 13.74
CA LYS A 306 -3.27 8.76 13.72
C LYS A 306 -2.87 7.31 13.52
N THR A 307 -1.89 7.11 12.64
CA THR A 307 -1.28 5.80 12.41
C THR A 307 0.22 5.89 12.66
N LYS A 308 0.75 5.02 13.52
CA LYS A 308 2.18 4.84 13.74
C LYS A 308 2.62 3.48 13.23
N GLU A 309 3.62 3.47 12.35
CA GLU A 309 4.21 2.27 11.78
C GLU A 309 5.69 2.19 12.12
N ASN A 310 6.15 0.99 12.48
CA ASN A 310 7.58 0.68 12.60
C ASN A 310 7.88 -0.53 11.73
N GLU A 311 8.98 -0.48 11.01
CA GLU A 311 9.43 -1.55 10.13
C GLU A 311 10.92 -1.80 10.32
N TYR A 312 11.28 -3.07 10.42
CA TYR A 312 12.66 -3.54 10.57
C TYR A 312 12.95 -4.62 9.54
N ASN A 313 13.93 -4.36 8.68
CA ASN A 313 14.41 -5.29 7.68
C ASN A 313 15.83 -5.72 8.04
N LEU A 314 16.07 -7.01 8.10
CA LEU A 314 17.39 -7.61 8.29
C LEU A 314 17.65 -8.58 7.13
N ASN A 315 18.84 -8.52 6.58
CA ASN A 315 19.32 -9.45 5.57
C ASN A 315 20.74 -9.86 5.90
N PHE A 316 20.96 -11.16 6.01
CA PHE A 316 22.28 -11.76 6.19
C PHE A 316 22.55 -12.69 5.01
N THR A 317 23.69 -12.51 4.37
CA THR A 317 24.16 -13.35 3.26
C THR A 317 25.56 -13.84 3.60
N ALA A 318 25.76 -15.15 3.55
CA ALA A 318 27.05 -15.78 3.59
C ALA A 318 27.35 -16.42 2.22
N HIS A 319 28.50 -16.13 1.65
CA HIS A 319 28.95 -16.67 0.37
C HIS A 319 30.28 -17.40 0.56
N LEU A 320 30.26 -18.71 0.39
CA LEU A 320 31.39 -19.61 0.57
C LEU A 320 31.85 -20.14 -0.79
N LYS A 321 33.06 -19.82 -1.21
CA LYS A 321 33.71 -20.40 -2.38
C LYS A 321 34.27 -21.78 -2.01
N LEU A 322 33.72 -22.83 -2.60
CA LEU A 322 34.15 -24.21 -2.34
C LEU A 322 35.34 -24.62 -3.19
N TYR A 323 35.36 -24.19 -4.46
CA TYR A 323 36.44 -24.49 -5.38
C TYR A 323 36.69 -23.30 -6.30
N LYS A 324 37.76 -22.55 -6.03
CA LYS A 324 38.12 -21.32 -6.76
C LYS A 324 36.91 -20.40 -6.92
N ASP A 325 36.69 -19.83 -8.12
CA ASP A 325 35.49 -19.06 -8.47
C ASP A 325 34.48 -19.89 -9.27
N ILE A 326 34.66 -21.24 -9.30
CA ILE A 326 33.84 -22.15 -10.11
C ILE A 326 32.63 -22.65 -9.34
N LEU A 327 32.83 -23.05 -8.10
CA LEU A 327 31.76 -23.64 -7.27
C LEU A 327 31.64 -22.87 -5.94
N SER A 328 30.44 -22.42 -5.65
CA SER A 328 30.20 -21.73 -4.37
C SER A 328 28.82 -22.05 -3.78
N VAL A 329 28.70 -21.86 -2.47
CA VAL A 329 27.44 -21.95 -1.73
C VAL A 329 27.10 -20.56 -1.20
N LYS A 330 25.84 -20.17 -1.38
CA LYS A 330 25.28 -18.94 -0.83
C LYS A 330 24.13 -19.27 0.11
N GLY A 331 24.21 -18.82 1.36
CA GLY A 331 23.13 -18.84 2.34
C GLY A 331 22.55 -17.45 2.50
N VAL A 332 21.23 -17.33 2.54
CA VAL A 332 20.52 -16.06 2.76
C VAL A 332 19.51 -16.24 3.88
N TYR A 333 19.54 -15.34 4.84
CA TYR A 333 18.49 -15.17 5.84
C TYR A 333 17.95 -13.75 5.75
N GLY A 334 16.65 -13.62 5.55
CA GLY A 334 15.94 -12.35 5.52
C GLY A 334 14.83 -12.32 6.56
N MET A 335 14.65 -11.18 7.19
CA MET A 335 13.55 -10.92 8.11
C MET A 335 12.99 -9.52 7.82
N ASN A 336 11.68 -9.43 7.63
CA ASN A 336 10.94 -8.18 7.65
C ASN A 336 9.91 -8.25 8.76
N GLN A 337 9.95 -7.30 9.67
CA GLN A 337 8.96 -7.13 10.72
C GLN A 337 8.32 -5.76 10.60
N GLU A 338 7.02 -5.75 10.44
CA GLU A 338 6.18 -4.55 10.44
C GLU A 338 5.26 -4.58 11.65
N SER A 339 5.07 -3.44 12.27
CA SER A 339 4.06 -3.22 13.31
C SER A 339 3.38 -1.90 13.08
N MET A 340 2.06 -1.88 13.20
CA MET A 340 1.23 -0.70 13.03
C MET A 340 0.27 -0.58 14.22
N ARG A 341 0.06 0.66 14.66
CA ARG A 341 -1.02 1.04 15.56
C ARG A 341 -1.77 2.22 14.95
N ARG A 342 -3.07 2.07 14.78
CA ARG A 342 -3.98 3.16 14.41
C ARG A 342 -4.88 3.48 15.60
N SER A 343 -5.08 4.77 15.85
CA SER A 343 -6.07 5.30 16.78
C SER A 343 -6.92 6.31 16.02
N ILE A 344 -8.23 6.10 15.99
CA ILE A 344 -9.19 7.04 15.45
C ILE A 344 -10.22 7.38 16.51
N PHE A 345 -10.54 8.68 16.63
CA PHE A 345 -11.59 9.18 17.48
C PHE A 345 -12.40 10.23 16.72
N ILE A 346 -13.72 10.10 16.76
CA ILE A 346 -14.68 11.03 16.18
C ILE A 346 -15.52 11.56 17.33
N PRO A 347 -15.42 12.87 17.65
CA PRO A 347 -16.21 13.51 18.71
C PRO A 347 -17.72 13.46 18.46
N SER A 348 -18.49 13.73 19.49
CA SER A 348 -19.96 13.67 19.45
C SER A 348 -20.59 14.80 18.64
N ASP A 349 -19.89 15.93 18.51
CA ASP A 349 -20.31 17.09 17.74
C ASP A 349 -20.02 16.96 16.22
N VAL A 350 -19.23 15.95 15.83
CA VAL A 350 -19.02 15.60 14.44
C VAL A 350 -20.09 14.63 13.97
N TYR A 351 -21.15 15.18 13.39
CA TYR A 351 -22.22 14.38 12.81
C TYR A 351 -21.75 13.64 11.56
N PHE A 352 -21.64 12.32 11.68
CA PHE A 352 -21.18 11.45 10.59
C PHE A 352 -22.00 10.18 10.54
N SER A 353 -22.48 9.80 9.35
CA SER A 353 -23.28 8.56 9.16
C SER A 353 -24.49 8.45 10.11
N ARG A 354 -25.17 9.57 10.41
CA ARG A 354 -26.32 9.65 11.31
C ARG A 354 -26.03 9.24 12.77
N MET A 355 -24.80 9.29 13.19
CA MET A 355 -24.38 9.00 14.56
C MET A 355 -24.17 10.31 15.33
N TYR A 356 -24.73 10.37 16.53
CA TYR A 356 -24.71 11.54 17.43
C TYR A 356 -23.85 11.31 18.68
N LYS A 357 -23.14 10.20 18.74
CA LYS A 357 -22.26 9.85 19.84
C LYS A 357 -20.82 9.80 19.39
N SER A 358 -19.92 10.15 20.28
CA SER A 358 -18.50 9.92 20.07
C SER A 358 -18.21 8.45 19.85
N ARG A 359 -17.21 8.16 19.04
CA ARG A 359 -16.79 6.80 18.74
C ARG A 359 -15.34 6.75 18.32
N GLY A 360 -14.73 5.62 18.56
CA GLY A 360 -13.35 5.43 18.18
C GLY A 360 -12.98 3.97 17.96
N ASN A 361 -11.74 3.79 17.47
CA ASN A 361 -11.13 2.48 17.31
C ASN A 361 -9.64 2.59 17.60
N ILE A 362 -9.12 1.66 18.37
CA ILE A 362 -7.68 1.44 18.53
C ILE A 362 -7.37 0.06 17.99
N GLN A 363 -6.46 -0.02 17.04
CA GLN A 363 -6.07 -1.27 16.41
C GLN A 363 -4.55 -1.37 16.30
N SER A 364 -4.04 -2.56 16.59
CA SER A 364 -2.61 -2.90 16.45
C SER A 364 -2.47 -4.14 15.59
N GLU A 365 -1.57 -4.07 14.63
CA GLU A 365 -1.24 -5.14 13.68
C GLU A 365 0.26 -5.39 13.66
N ARG A 366 0.64 -6.64 13.51
CA ARG A 366 2.04 -7.06 13.31
C ARG A 366 2.13 -8.10 12.22
N ARG A 367 3.04 -7.88 11.28
CA ARG A 367 3.45 -8.85 10.27
C ARG A 367 4.93 -9.19 10.46
N LEU A 368 5.25 -10.47 10.42
CA LEU A 368 6.63 -10.97 10.41
C LEU A 368 6.78 -11.88 9.20
N THR A 369 7.69 -11.51 8.30
CA THR A 369 8.09 -12.33 7.15
C THR A 369 9.53 -12.77 7.33
N GLN A 370 9.80 -14.06 7.15
CA GLN A 370 11.14 -14.65 7.25
C GLN A 370 11.43 -15.46 5.99
N THR A 371 12.62 -15.28 5.45
CA THR A 371 13.13 -15.99 4.28
C THR A 371 14.42 -16.71 4.65
N LEU A 372 14.52 -17.98 4.34
CA LEU A 372 15.74 -18.77 4.44
C LEU A 372 15.98 -19.45 3.12
N GLU A 373 17.13 -19.18 2.49
CA GLU A 373 17.52 -19.79 1.23
C GLU A 373 18.95 -20.34 1.29
N ALA A 374 19.17 -21.46 0.63
CA ALA A 374 20.50 -22.01 0.37
C ALA A 374 20.62 -22.33 -1.12
N MET A 375 21.73 -21.91 -1.72
CA MET A 375 21.98 -22.01 -3.15
C MET A 375 23.39 -22.51 -3.40
N LEU A 376 23.52 -23.51 -4.28
CA LEU A 376 24.77 -23.96 -4.88
C LEU A 376 24.88 -23.32 -6.26
N THR A 377 25.99 -22.65 -6.52
CA THR A 377 26.26 -22.01 -7.81
C THR A 377 27.50 -22.58 -8.45
N PHE A 378 27.41 -22.81 -9.77
CA PHE A 378 28.52 -23.23 -10.59
C PHE A 378 28.67 -22.22 -11.75
N SER A 379 29.90 -21.74 -11.98
CA SER A 379 30.21 -20.81 -13.07
C SER A 379 31.57 -21.14 -13.64
N LYS A 380 31.63 -21.50 -14.92
CA LYS A 380 32.88 -21.87 -15.58
C LYS A 380 32.87 -21.52 -17.05
N TYR A 381 33.97 -20.95 -17.51
CA TYR A 381 34.24 -20.75 -18.92
C TYR A 381 34.90 -22.02 -19.49
N MET A 382 34.24 -22.66 -20.44
CA MET A 382 34.70 -23.91 -21.04
C MET A 382 35.09 -23.72 -22.52
N PHE A 383 36.14 -24.41 -22.94
CA PHE A 383 36.65 -24.41 -24.29
C PHE A 383 36.92 -23.02 -24.89
N ASN A 384 37.17 -22.02 -24.05
CA ASN A 384 37.31 -20.59 -24.41
C ASN A 384 36.18 -20.04 -25.30
N THR A 385 35.01 -20.69 -25.28
CA THR A 385 33.87 -20.33 -26.15
C THR A 385 32.52 -20.33 -25.45
N VAL A 386 32.38 -21.06 -24.33
CA VAL A 386 31.10 -21.25 -23.65
C VAL A 386 31.22 -20.91 -22.17
N GLN A 387 30.52 -19.89 -21.72
CA GLN A 387 30.29 -19.64 -20.30
C GLN A 387 29.08 -20.47 -19.84
N ILE A 388 29.27 -21.29 -18.81
CA ILE A 388 28.21 -22.10 -18.19
C ILE A 388 27.98 -21.57 -16.79
N ASP A 389 26.75 -21.15 -16.51
CA ASP A 389 26.29 -20.75 -15.19
C ASP A 389 25.14 -21.64 -14.76
N ALA A 390 25.26 -22.31 -13.63
CA ALA A 390 24.20 -23.12 -13.05
C ALA A 390 23.97 -22.77 -11.60
N LEU A 391 22.73 -22.88 -11.18
CA LEU A 391 22.30 -22.61 -9.81
C LEU A 391 21.25 -23.64 -9.42
N ALA A 392 21.43 -24.26 -8.24
CA ALA A 392 20.43 -25.11 -7.61
C ALA A 392 20.18 -24.58 -6.18
N GLY A 393 18.93 -24.50 -5.77
CA GLY A 393 18.62 -23.93 -4.46
C GLY A 393 17.33 -24.45 -3.86
N ILE A 394 17.24 -24.23 -2.55
CA ILE A 394 16.06 -24.47 -1.73
C ILE A 394 15.71 -23.21 -0.95
N GLY A 395 14.43 -22.99 -0.72
CA GLY A 395 13.95 -21.85 0.03
C GLY A 395 12.79 -22.20 0.96
N LYS A 396 12.72 -21.51 2.09
CA LYS A 396 11.59 -21.52 3.02
C LYS A 396 11.19 -20.09 3.35
N TYR A 397 9.90 -19.80 3.23
CA TYR A 397 9.32 -18.49 3.45
C TYR A 397 8.18 -18.63 4.46
N LEU A 398 8.26 -17.87 5.52
CA LEU A 398 7.28 -17.84 6.60
C LEU A 398 6.70 -16.43 6.69
N GLU A 399 5.38 -16.35 6.76
CA GLU A 399 4.68 -15.11 7.00
C GLU A 399 3.68 -15.32 8.13
N SER A 400 3.67 -14.43 9.11
CA SER A 400 2.72 -14.46 10.21
C SER A 400 2.12 -13.09 10.44
N TYR A 401 0.81 -13.07 10.67
CA TYR A 401 0.03 -11.91 11.04
C TYR A 401 -0.57 -12.09 12.41
N LYS A 402 -0.59 -11.02 13.18
CA LYS A 402 -1.33 -10.94 14.45
C LYS A 402 -1.91 -9.55 14.57
N GLY A 403 -3.21 -9.48 14.82
CA GLY A 403 -3.91 -8.23 15.02
C GLY A 403 -4.89 -8.31 16.17
N TYR A 404 -5.09 -7.20 16.83
CA TYR A 404 -6.10 -6.99 17.84
C TYR A 404 -6.55 -5.53 17.84
N GLY A 405 -7.80 -5.31 18.18
CA GLY A 405 -8.35 -3.98 18.23
C GLY A 405 -9.61 -3.93 19.05
N ILE A 406 -10.05 -2.71 19.32
CA ILE A 406 -11.29 -2.43 20.01
C ILE A 406 -11.91 -1.18 19.41
N SER A 407 -13.16 -1.30 18.96
CA SER A 407 -14.01 -0.15 18.69
C SER A 407 -14.88 0.13 19.92
N TYR A 408 -15.17 1.41 20.17
CA TYR A 408 -15.92 1.86 21.31
C TYR A 408 -16.81 3.05 20.97
N GLU A 409 -17.85 3.25 21.76
CA GLU A 409 -18.83 4.33 21.59
C GLU A 409 -19.07 5.06 22.90
N ASP A 410 -19.45 6.35 22.81
CA ASP A 410 -19.95 7.16 23.93
C ASP A 410 -18.88 7.40 25.01
N VAL A 411 -17.71 7.88 24.60
CA VAL A 411 -16.66 8.45 25.46
C VAL A 411 -16.83 9.95 25.49
N HIS A 412 -16.62 10.60 26.63
CA HIS A 412 -16.64 12.04 26.72
C HIS A 412 -15.55 12.66 25.83
N ASP A 413 -15.89 13.64 24.99
CA ASP A 413 -14.99 14.18 23.96
C ASP A 413 -13.68 14.74 24.52
N ALA A 414 -13.68 15.31 25.74
CA ALA A 414 -12.48 15.77 26.40
C ALA A 414 -11.50 14.66 26.84
N ILE A 415 -11.98 13.40 26.92
CA ILE A 415 -11.16 12.23 27.28
C ILE A 415 -10.61 11.57 26.03
N ASN A 416 -11.40 11.55 24.94
CA ASN A 416 -11.12 10.95 23.64
C ASN A 416 -10.53 9.51 23.73
N GLU A 417 -9.39 9.22 23.10
CA GLU A 417 -8.73 7.91 23.14
C GLU A 417 -7.87 7.66 24.40
N HIS A 418 -7.77 8.59 25.33
CA HIS A 418 -6.84 8.46 26.48
C HIS A 418 -7.36 7.51 27.55
N ASP A 419 -8.68 7.44 27.74
CA ASP A 419 -9.30 6.49 28.66
C ASP A 419 -10.59 5.89 28.09
N ILE A 420 -10.42 4.84 27.29
CA ILE A 420 -11.55 4.13 26.68
C ILE A 420 -12.41 3.36 27.71
N SER A 421 -11.90 3.13 28.91
CA SER A 421 -12.67 2.45 29.98
C SER A 421 -13.85 3.30 30.46
N SER A 422 -13.80 4.62 30.22
CA SER A 422 -14.88 5.57 30.53
C SER A 422 -16.06 5.51 29.54
N ALA A 423 -15.95 4.72 28.47
CA ALA A 423 -17.01 4.60 27.48
C ALA A 423 -18.29 4.03 28.09
N LYS A 424 -19.41 4.71 27.84
CA LYS A 424 -20.75 4.29 28.29
C LYS A 424 -21.49 3.45 27.27
N GLY A 425 -21.00 3.46 26.01
CA GLY A 425 -21.58 2.72 24.90
C GLY A 425 -21.05 1.29 24.80
N LYS A 426 -21.13 0.74 23.58
CA LYS A 426 -20.71 -0.63 23.30
C LYS A 426 -19.23 -0.70 22.99
N PHE A 427 -18.65 -1.86 23.32
CA PHE A 427 -17.30 -2.25 22.93
C PHE A 427 -17.34 -3.40 21.92
N TYR A 428 -16.52 -3.31 20.88
CA TYR A 428 -16.40 -4.32 19.82
C TYR A 428 -14.94 -4.77 19.71
N PRO A 429 -14.51 -5.75 20.53
CA PRO A 429 -13.15 -6.26 20.44
C PRO A 429 -12.99 -7.13 19.18
N THR A 430 -11.84 -7.03 18.55
CA THR A 430 -11.45 -7.83 17.39
C THR A 430 -10.07 -8.43 17.59
N SER A 431 -9.87 -9.64 17.09
CA SER A 431 -8.54 -10.25 17.03
C SER A 431 -8.43 -11.23 15.88
N HIS A 432 -7.26 -11.34 15.29
CA HIS A 432 -7.00 -12.33 14.27
C HIS A 432 -5.53 -12.78 14.29
N THR A 433 -5.29 -13.97 13.81
CA THR A 433 -3.96 -14.54 13.63
C THR A 433 -3.97 -15.35 12.34
N ALA A 434 -2.94 -15.17 11.52
CA ALA A 434 -2.72 -15.97 10.32
C ALA A 434 -1.25 -16.34 10.20
N LYS A 435 -0.97 -17.50 9.63
CA LYS A 435 0.37 -17.96 9.33
C LYS A 435 0.36 -18.66 7.99
N ASN A 436 1.30 -18.31 7.13
CA ASN A 436 1.49 -18.91 5.80
C ASN A 436 2.93 -19.42 5.69
N GLU A 437 3.11 -20.60 5.11
CA GLU A 437 4.40 -21.18 4.81
C GLU A 437 4.49 -21.53 3.33
N LYS A 438 5.61 -21.13 2.70
CA LYS A 438 5.98 -21.56 1.35
C LYS A 438 7.33 -22.25 1.38
N ARG A 439 7.48 -23.26 0.51
CA ARG A 439 8.76 -23.97 0.28
C ARG A 439 9.04 -24.04 -1.20
N SER A 440 10.29 -23.85 -1.55
CA SER A 440 10.74 -23.81 -2.93
C SER A 440 11.95 -24.69 -3.16
N GLN A 441 12.00 -25.30 -4.34
CA GLN A 441 13.17 -25.96 -4.91
C GLN A 441 13.34 -25.39 -6.31
N PHE A 442 14.53 -24.92 -6.65
CA PHE A 442 14.75 -24.28 -7.93
C PHE A 442 16.11 -24.64 -8.53
N PHE A 443 16.11 -24.71 -9.86
CA PHE A 443 17.27 -24.95 -10.66
C PHE A 443 17.28 -23.99 -11.84
N LYS A 444 18.45 -23.45 -12.18
CA LYS A 444 18.66 -22.60 -13.34
C LYS A 444 19.99 -22.98 -14.01
N ALA A 445 19.98 -23.11 -15.34
CA ALA A 445 21.20 -23.27 -16.13
C ALA A 445 21.20 -22.22 -17.25
N GLY A 446 22.34 -21.59 -17.45
CA GLY A 446 22.60 -20.60 -18.48
C GLY A 446 23.84 -20.96 -19.27
N PHE A 447 23.77 -20.75 -20.58
CA PHE A 447 24.86 -20.93 -21.51
C PHE A 447 25.02 -19.64 -22.31
N ASP A 448 26.19 -19.02 -22.25
CA ASP A 448 26.58 -17.93 -23.16
C ASP A 448 27.65 -18.48 -24.13
N ILE A 449 27.30 -18.59 -25.39
CA ILE A 449 28.11 -19.19 -26.42
C ILE A 449 28.68 -18.08 -27.29
N LEU A 450 30.03 -17.96 -27.31
CA LEU A 450 30.79 -16.99 -28.12
C LEU A 450 30.40 -15.53 -27.87
N ASP A 451 29.80 -15.22 -26.72
CA ASP A 451 29.18 -13.91 -26.43
C ASP A 451 28.13 -13.46 -27.47
N LYS A 452 27.55 -14.43 -28.19
CA LYS A 452 26.53 -14.19 -29.23
C LYS A 452 25.20 -14.82 -28.91
N TYR A 453 25.17 -16.03 -28.39
CA TYR A 453 23.96 -16.81 -28.14
C TYR A 453 23.84 -17.10 -26.65
N VAL A 454 22.78 -16.61 -26.03
CA VAL A 454 22.50 -16.86 -24.62
C VAL A 454 21.27 -17.74 -24.52
N ILE A 455 21.39 -18.89 -23.88
CA ILE A 455 20.27 -19.80 -23.60
C ILE A 455 20.15 -19.96 -22.09
N THR A 456 18.94 -19.85 -21.56
CA THR A 456 18.70 -20.05 -20.13
C THR A 456 17.49 -20.96 -19.95
N ALA A 457 17.62 -21.98 -19.11
CA ALA A 457 16.52 -22.82 -18.65
C ALA A 457 16.36 -22.69 -17.12
N THR A 458 15.12 -22.64 -16.66
CA THR A 458 14.79 -22.58 -15.22
C THR A 458 13.70 -23.60 -14.94
N LEU A 459 13.85 -24.31 -13.82
CA LEU A 459 12.84 -25.20 -13.29
C LEU A 459 12.64 -24.85 -11.81
N ARG A 460 11.45 -24.49 -11.43
CA ARG A 460 11.11 -24.18 -10.04
C ARG A 460 9.89 -24.99 -9.60
N ARG A 461 9.97 -25.55 -8.41
CA ARG A 461 8.87 -26.22 -7.75
C ARG A 461 8.56 -25.50 -6.45
N ASP A 462 7.35 -24.93 -6.35
CA ASP A 462 6.90 -24.24 -5.15
C ASP A 462 5.74 -24.98 -4.51
N GLY A 463 5.73 -25.02 -3.19
CA GLY A 463 4.63 -25.49 -2.36
C GLY A 463 4.14 -24.39 -1.42
N THR A 464 2.85 -24.33 -1.19
CA THR A 464 2.21 -23.42 -0.24
C THR A 464 1.19 -24.16 0.60
N ASP A 465 1.05 -23.76 1.85
CA ASP A 465 0.05 -24.30 2.77
C ASP A 465 -1.37 -23.78 2.50
N LYS A 466 -1.51 -22.77 1.62
CA LYS A 466 -2.81 -22.25 1.18
C LYS A 466 -3.64 -23.25 0.35
N PHE A 467 -2.99 -24.28 -0.24
CA PHE A 467 -3.66 -25.29 -1.05
C PHE A 467 -3.88 -26.60 -0.29
N PHE A 468 -4.93 -27.33 -0.68
CA PHE A 468 -5.29 -28.62 -0.08
C PHE A 468 -4.13 -29.64 -0.08
N PRO A 469 -4.11 -30.55 0.92
CA PRO A 469 -3.22 -31.71 0.88
C PRO A 469 -3.35 -32.45 -0.47
N GLY A 470 -2.23 -32.80 -1.09
CA GLY A 470 -2.18 -33.42 -2.43
C GLY A 470 -1.90 -32.44 -3.57
N ASN A 471 -2.37 -31.19 -3.49
CA ASN A 471 -2.19 -30.16 -4.53
C ASN A 471 -1.31 -28.96 -4.09
N LYS A 472 -0.55 -29.13 -3.01
CA LYS A 472 0.27 -28.03 -2.42
C LYS A 472 1.40 -27.56 -3.31
N TYR A 473 1.88 -28.38 -4.24
CA TYR A 473 3.05 -28.11 -5.06
C TYR A 473 2.71 -27.90 -6.53
N ALA A 474 3.33 -26.89 -7.14
CA ALA A 474 3.26 -26.62 -8.57
C ALA A 474 4.66 -26.49 -9.16
N LEU A 475 4.79 -26.82 -10.46
CA LEU A 475 6.02 -26.75 -11.21
C LEU A 475 5.97 -25.61 -12.21
N PHE A 476 7.05 -24.81 -12.25
CA PHE A 476 7.19 -23.61 -13.08
C PHE A 476 8.44 -23.73 -13.97
N PRO A 477 8.35 -24.39 -15.12
CA PRO A 477 9.42 -24.44 -16.12
C PRO A 477 9.47 -23.13 -16.91
N SER A 478 10.68 -22.72 -17.29
CA SER A 478 10.88 -21.64 -18.26
C SER A 478 12.14 -21.86 -19.08
N VAL A 479 12.11 -21.35 -20.31
CA VAL A 479 13.26 -21.33 -21.22
C VAL A 479 13.30 -19.97 -21.92
N SER A 480 14.50 -19.45 -22.12
CA SER A 480 14.72 -18.23 -22.88
C SER A 480 15.96 -18.35 -23.76
N GLY A 481 15.89 -17.74 -24.94
CA GLY A 481 17.00 -17.58 -25.86
C GLY A 481 17.22 -16.12 -26.22
N ALA A 482 18.48 -15.73 -26.39
CA ALA A 482 18.82 -14.43 -26.90
C ALA A 482 19.97 -14.50 -27.90
N TRP A 483 19.84 -13.76 -28.98
CA TRP A 483 20.86 -13.58 -30.00
C TRP A 483 21.37 -12.15 -29.99
N LYS A 484 22.64 -11.96 -29.63
CA LYS A 484 23.32 -10.67 -29.67
C LYS A 484 23.82 -10.41 -31.08
N ILE A 485 22.93 -9.96 -31.97
CA ILE A 485 23.19 -9.75 -33.39
C ILE A 485 24.33 -8.75 -33.61
N SER A 486 24.43 -7.73 -32.73
CA SER A 486 25.54 -6.76 -32.77
C SER A 486 26.94 -7.39 -32.65
N ASN A 487 27.05 -8.60 -32.06
CA ASN A 487 28.31 -9.29 -31.87
C ASN A 487 28.66 -10.21 -33.07
N GLU A 488 27.81 -10.23 -34.09
CA GLU A 488 28.11 -10.98 -35.34
C GLU A 488 29.11 -10.23 -36.20
N ASN A 489 29.95 -10.99 -36.91
CA ASN A 489 31.02 -10.44 -37.72
C ASN A 489 30.51 -9.46 -38.79
N PHE A 490 29.31 -9.69 -39.32
CA PHE A 490 28.71 -8.82 -40.36
C PHE A 490 28.20 -7.47 -39.83
N LEU A 491 28.04 -7.31 -38.50
CA LEU A 491 27.64 -6.03 -37.88
C LEU A 491 28.77 -5.32 -37.15
N LYS A 492 29.89 -5.98 -36.84
CA LYS A 492 31.02 -5.38 -36.10
C LYS A 492 31.61 -4.12 -36.72
N SER A 493 31.48 -3.96 -38.04
CA SER A 493 31.96 -2.78 -38.79
C SER A 493 31.01 -1.58 -38.68
N ILE A 494 29.80 -1.75 -38.16
CA ILE A 494 28.78 -0.71 -38.10
C ILE A 494 28.83 -0.02 -36.71
N SER A 495 29.60 1.04 -36.60
CA SER A 495 29.94 1.70 -35.33
C SER A 495 28.77 2.40 -34.62
N TRP A 496 27.67 2.71 -35.31
CA TRP A 496 26.51 3.36 -34.73
C TRP A 496 25.53 2.37 -34.05
N ILE A 497 25.69 1.06 -34.26
CA ILE A 497 24.90 0.02 -33.58
C ILE A 497 25.67 -0.49 -32.37
N ASN A 498 25.36 0.05 -31.19
CA ASN A 498 25.99 -0.39 -29.95
C ASN A 498 25.44 -1.76 -29.47
N LEU A 499 24.12 -1.98 -29.57
CA LEU A 499 23.49 -3.23 -29.16
C LEU A 499 22.24 -3.50 -29.99
N LEU A 500 22.30 -4.63 -30.74
CA LEU A 500 21.13 -5.22 -31.38
C LEU A 500 20.97 -6.64 -30.85
N LYS A 501 19.89 -6.90 -30.11
CA LYS A 501 19.65 -8.17 -29.44
C LYS A 501 18.22 -8.65 -29.68
N LEU A 502 18.05 -9.81 -30.26
CA LEU A 502 16.77 -10.51 -30.37
C LEU A 502 16.59 -11.44 -29.17
N ARG A 503 15.40 -11.46 -28.57
CA ARG A 503 15.09 -12.31 -27.41
C ARG A 503 13.75 -12.99 -27.60
N ALA A 504 13.69 -14.27 -27.23
CA ALA A 504 12.45 -15.04 -27.12
C ALA A 504 12.44 -15.81 -25.81
N SER A 505 11.29 -15.92 -25.18
CA SER A 505 11.15 -16.67 -23.95
C SER A 505 9.76 -17.30 -23.82
N TRP A 506 9.73 -18.45 -23.19
CA TRP A 506 8.53 -19.15 -22.80
C TRP A 506 8.64 -19.59 -21.34
N GLY A 507 7.56 -19.53 -20.58
CA GLY A 507 7.56 -19.99 -19.20
C GLY A 507 6.16 -20.09 -18.62
N LYS A 508 6.04 -20.96 -17.63
CA LYS A 508 4.86 -21.08 -16.77
C LYS A 508 5.10 -20.36 -15.46
N THR A 509 4.17 -19.52 -15.05
CA THR A 509 4.16 -18.83 -13.76
C THR A 509 2.86 -19.10 -13.04
N GLY A 510 2.80 -18.84 -11.75
CA GLY A 510 1.62 -19.07 -10.93
C GLY A 510 1.34 -17.90 -9.99
N GLN A 511 0.13 -17.91 -9.41
CA GLN A 511 -0.30 -16.96 -8.41
C GLN A 511 -0.98 -17.70 -7.25
N ASP A 512 -0.76 -17.28 -6.02
CA ASP A 512 -1.37 -17.82 -4.80
C ASP A 512 -2.20 -16.77 -4.04
N ASN A 513 -2.56 -15.69 -4.72
CA ASN A 513 -3.44 -14.65 -4.16
C ASN A 513 -4.91 -15.10 -4.20
N LEU A 514 -5.13 -16.34 -3.78
CA LEU A 514 -6.46 -16.88 -3.52
C LEU A 514 -6.70 -16.69 -2.03
N GLY A 515 -7.76 -16.00 -1.68
CA GLY A 515 -8.15 -15.83 -0.28
C GLY A 515 -8.22 -17.18 0.47
N SER A 516 -8.44 -17.15 1.77
CA SER A 516 -8.59 -18.35 2.63
C SER A 516 -9.80 -19.24 2.30
N SER A 517 -10.47 -18.99 1.18
CA SER A 517 -11.70 -19.65 0.73
C SER A 517 -11.55 -21.10 0.27
N LEU A 518 -10.32 -21.62 0.21
CA LEU A 518 -10.07 -23.03 -0.19
C LEU A 518 -10.19 -24.05 0.94
N TYR A 519 -10.30 -23.59 2.18
CA TYR A 519 -10.54 -24.47 3.34
C TYR A 519 -11.88 -24.16 3.95
N GLY A 520 -12.61 -25.21 4.38
CA GLY A 520 -13.79 -25.04 5.22
C GLY A 520 -13.43 -24.17 6.43
N SER A 521 -14.20 -23.14 6.69
CA SER A 521 -13.98 -22.25 7.83
C SER A 521 -15.04 -22.47 8.90
N TYR A 522 -14.61 -22.44 10.16
CA TYR A 522 -15.52 -22.38 11.29
C TYR A 522 -15.72 -20.91 11.67
N ALA A 523 -16.95 -20.44 11.61
CA ALA A 523 -17.29 -19.09 12.05
C ALA A 523 -17.97 -19.17 13.43
N PRO A 524 -17.45 -18.48 14.45
CA PRO A 524 -18.19 -18.29 15.68
C PRO A 524 -19.40 -17.40 15.39
N ASN A 525 -20.57 -17.86 15.77
CA ASN A 525 -21.82 -17.14 15.68
C ASN A 525 -22.51 -17.10 17.04
N ASN A 526 -23.40 -16.15 17.24
CA ASN A 526 -24.23 -16.10 18.42
C ASN A 526 -25.70 -16.33 18.03
N PHE A 527 -26.32 -17.29 18.65
CA PHE A 527 -27.76 -17.49 18.57
C PHE A 527 -28.43 -16.65 19.66
N LYS A 528 -29.33 -15.76 19.27
CA LYS A 528 -30.09 -14.93 20.21
C LYS A 528 -31.36 -15.64 20.62
N VAL A 529 -31.49 -15.91 21.89
CA VAL A 529 -32.72 -16.42 22.48
C VAL A 529 -33.41 -15.25 23.22
N ASN A 530 -34.59 -14.90 22.78
CA ASN A 530 -35.41 -13.88 23.44
C ASN A 530 -36.37 -14.61 24.37
N PHE A 531 -36.41 -14.22 25.62
CA PHE A 531 -37.36 -14.73 26.61
C PHE A 531 -38.56 -13.77 26.74
N SER A 532 -39.63 -14.28 27.32
CA SER A 532 -40.88 -13.52 27.53
C SER A 532 -40.74 -12.32 28.46
N ASP A 533 -39.69 -12.26 29.24
CA ASP A 533 -39.31 -11.13 30.11
C ASP A 533 -38.46 -10.08 29.42
N ASN A 534 -38.31 -10.12 28.08
CA ASN A 534 -37.44 -9.30 27.27
C ASN A 534 -35.92 -9.49 27.53
N SER A 535 -35.52 -10.48 28.29
CA SER A 535 -34.11 -10.83 28.40
C SER A 535 -33.60 -11.51 27.12
N ILE A 536 -32.34 -11.20 26.74
CA ILE A 536 -31.71 -11.79 25.56
C ILE A 536 -30.44 -12.51 26.01
N ILE A 537 -30.41 -13.83 25.75
CA ILE A 537 -29.19 -14.62 25.94
C ILE A 537 -28.54 -14.85 24.57
N ASN A 538 -27.26 -14.54 24.45
CA ASN A 538 -26.44 -14.89 23.30
C ASN A 538 -25.75 -16.22 23.56
N ILE A 539 -26.16 -17.26 22.85
CA ILE A 539 -25.54 -18.59 22.93
C ILE A 539 -24.51 -18.69 21.82
N PRO A 540 -23.20 -18.73 22.15
CA PRO A 540 -22.16 -18.88 21.13
C PRO A 540 -22.24 -20.29 20.52
N TYR A 541 -22.17 -20.39 19.21
CA TYR A 541 -22.03 -21.64 18.49
C TYR A 541 -21.05 -21.49 17.33
N VAL A 542 -20.50 -22.59 16.86
CA VAL A 542 -19.58 -22.61 15.72
C VAL A 542 -20.32 -23.21 14.53
N SER A 543 -20.48 -22.42 13.48
CA SER A 543 -21.02 -22.92 12.21
C SER A 543 -19.90 -23.26 11.25
N MET A 544 -20.00 -24.38 10.55
CA MET A 544 -19.12 -24.72 9.45
C MET A 544 -19.65 -24.01 8.19
N ARG A 545 -18.81 -23.19 7.57
CA ARG A 545 -19.08 -22.65 6.23
C ARG A 545 -18.51 -23.65 5.23
N ALA A 546 -19.36 -24.30 4.43
CA ALA A 546 -18.95 -24.99 3.23
C ALA A 546 -18.53 -23.91 2.18
N ASN A 547 -17.38 -24.12 1.57
CA ASN A 547 -16.91 -23.27 0.46
C ASN A 547 -17.49 -23.76 -0.85
#